data_08973d4e34d37515d9866b70e4b935ff
#
_entry.id   08973d4e34d37515d9866b70e4b935ff
#
_cell.length_a   1.000
_cell.length_b   1.000
_cell.length_c   1.000
_cell.angle_alpha   90.00
_cell.angle_beta   90.00
_cell.angle_gamma   90.00
#
_symmetry.space_group_name_H-M   'P 1'
#
loop_
_entity.id
_entity.type
_entity.pdbx_description
1 polymer ?
#
loop_
_entity_poly.entity_id
_entity_poly.type
_entity_poly.pdbx_seq_one_letter_code
_entity_poly.pdbx_strand_id
1 'polypeptide(L)'
;MAEAACPCGGGRPYAMCCGPLHHGARTAATALELMRSRYAAYAHNELAYLVDTLHPDGRAEGLLARLAESNAGVRWMGLRIVGAARGGAGDDTGIVEFEARYDGPGGPGALRERSRFVRQSGAWLYVGPEAAAGAGLPGRNDPCSCGSGAKFKKCCGR
;
A
#
# COMPACT_ATOMS: atom_id res chain seq x y z
N MET A 1 -27.84 12.99 -10.18
CA MET A 1 -27.29 11.67 -9.88
C MET A 1 -26.17 11.83 -8.86
N ALA A 2 -26.22 11.06 -7.78
CA ALA A 2 -25.12 11.11 -6.81
C ALA A 2 -23.87 10.46 -7.43
N GLU A 3 -22.77 11.19 -7.44
CA GLU A 3 -21.49 10.62 -7.83
C GLU A 3 -21.11 9.51 -6.87
N ALA A 4 -20.55 8.43 -7.39
CA ALA A 4 -20.13 7.29 -6.57
C ALA A 4 -19.09 7.73 -5.55
N ALA A 5 -19.27 7.32 -4.29
CA ALA A 5 -18.30 7.56 -3.24
C ALA A 5 -16.95 6.92 -3.61
N CYS A 6 -15.86 7.60 -3.27
CA CYS A 6 -14.54 7.04 -3.50
C CYS A 6 -14.35 5.75 -2.71
N PRO A 7 -13.88 4.66 -3.33
CA PRO A 7 -13.67 3.39 -2.64
C PRO A 7 -12.65 3.47 -1.49
N CYS A 8 -11.86 4.54 -1.43
CA CYS A 8 -10.86 4.72 -0.37
C CYS A 8 -11.46 4.93 1.04
N GLY A 9 -12.78 5.09 1.15
CA GLY A 9 -13.44 5.32 2.43
C GLY A 9 -13.34 6.75 2.96
N GLY A 10 -12.86 7.70 2.15
CA GLY A 10 -12.72 9.11 2.55
C GLY A 10 -14.01 9.90 2.61
N GLY A 11 -15.15 9.32 2.19
CA GLY A 11 -16.47 9.94 2.27
C GLY A 11 -16.76 10.99 1.19
N ARG A 12 -15.85 11.20 0.24
CA ARG A 12 -16.01 12.15 -0.87
C ARG A 12 -16.19 11.40 -2.19
N PRO A 13 -16.82 12.03 -3.21
CA PRO A 13 -16.86 11.46 -4.55
C PRO A 13 -15.44 11.22 -5.09
N TYR A 14 -15.27 10.18 -5.90
CA TYR A 14 -13.97 9.83 -6.49
C TYR A 14 -13.35 11.00 -7.25
N ALA A 15 -14.12 11.73 -8.04
CA ALA A 15 -13.63 12.86 -8.81
C ALA A 15 -13.07 14.01 -7.96
N MET A 16 -13.44 14.07 -6.67
CA MET A 16 -12.96 15.07 -5.71
C MET A 16 -12.05 14.47 -4.63
N CYS A 17 -11.69 13.22 -4.78
CA CYS A 17 -10.91 12.47 -3.78
C CYS A 17 -9.64 11.90 -4.43
N CYS A 18 -9.66 10.64 -4.84
CA CYS A 18 -8.49 9.97 -5.41
C CYS A 18 -8.32 10.20 -6.92
N GLY A 19 -9.38 10.59 -7.64
CA GLY A 19 -9.31 10.87 -9.08
C GLY A 19 -8.21 11.87 -9.43
N PRO A 20 -8.16 13.06 -8.81
CA PRO A 20 -7.10 14.03 -9.11
C PRO A 20 -5.68 13.52 -8.85
N LEU A 21 -5.50 12.62 -7.89
CA LEU A 21 -4.21 11.97 -7.64
C LEU A 21 -3.87 10.98 -8.76
N HIS A 22 -4.82 10.15 -9.16
CA HIS A 22 -4.63 9.16 -10.23
C HIS A 22 -4.33 9.80 -11.58
N HIS A 23 -4.90 10.96 -11.85
CA HIS A 23 -4.77 11.65 -13.13
C HIS A 23 -3.67 12.74 -13.12
N GLY A 24 -2.89 12.83 -12.06
CA GLY A 24 -1.74 13.72 -11.99
C GLY A 24 -2.07 15.20 -11.75
N ALA A 25 -3.31 15.53 -11.39
CA ALA A 25 -3.71 16.92 -11.10
C ALA A 25 -3.16 17.42 -9.76
N ARG A 26 -2.88 16.50 -8.82
CA ARG A 26 -2.19 16.80 -7.57
C ARG A 26 -1.47 15.56 -7.04
N THR A 27 -0.60 15.75 -6.05
CA THR A 27 0.12 14.68 -5.36
C THR A 27 -0.41 14.51 -3.94
N ALA A 28 -0.23 13.32 -3.36
CA ALA A 28 -0.62 13.07 -1.98
C ALA A 28 0.17 13.95 -1.01
N ALA A 29 -0.52 14.59 -0.09
CA ALA A 29 0.09 15.47 0.91
C ALA A 29 0.64 14.69 2.11
N THR A 30 0.12 13.48 2.35
CA THR A 30 0.49 12.63 3.49
C THR A 30 0.62 11.18 3.05
N ALA A 31 1.32 10.38 3.87
CA ALA A 31 1.41 8.94 3.65
C ALA A 31 0.02 8.27 3.67
N LEU A 32 -0.86 8.72 4.59
CA LEU A 32 -2.23 8.20 4.66
C LEU A 32 -3.02 8.48 3.37
N GLU A 33 -2.91 9.69 2.84
CA GLU A 33 -3.56 10.03 1.57
C GLU A 33 -3.04 9.17 0.43
N LEU A 34 -1.72 8.93 0.38
CA LEU A 34 -1.13 8.03 -0.60
C LEU A 34 -1.67 6.60 -0.45
N MET A 35 -1.75 6.08 0.77
CA MET A 35 -2.29 4.74 1.02
C MET A 35 -3.73 4.62 0.51
N ARG A 36 -4.59 5.57 0.86
CA ARG A 36 -5.99 5.59 0.41
C ARG A 36 -6.10 5.63 -1.11
N SER A 37 -5.27 6.46 -1.75
CA SER A 37 -5.29 6.60 -3.21
C SER A 37 -4.76 5.34 -3.92
N ARG A 38 -3.79 4.65 -3.34
CA ARG A 38 -3.30 3.38 -3.88
C ARG A 38 -4.37 2.28 -3.79
N TYR A 39 -5.10 2.20 -2.67
CA TYR A 39 -6.24 1.30 -2.57
C TYR A 39 -7.29 1.60 -3.64
N ALA A 40 -7.67 2.87 -3.80
CA ALA A 40 -8.62 3.29 -4.83
C ALA A 40 -8.10 2.97 -6.24
N ALA A 41 -6.77 3.02 -6.45
CA ALA A 41 -6.16 2.65 -7.72
C ALA A 41 -6.34 1.16 -8.05
N TYR A 42 -6.24 0.28 -7.07
CA TYR A 42 -6.60 -1.13 -7.28
C TYR A 42 -8.07 -1.30 -7.63
N ALA A 43 -8.96 -0.60 -6.93
CA ALA A 43 -10.40 -0.70 -7.14
C ALA A 43 -10.82 -0.15 -8.51
N HIS A 44 -10.15 0.88 -9.01
CA HIS A 44 -10.40 1.51 -10.32
C HIS A 44 -9.51 0.98 -11.44
N ASN A 45 -8.62 0.03 -11.14
CA ASN A 45 -7.66 -0.53 -12.09
C ASN A 45 -6.69 0.53 -12.68
N GLU A 46 -6.35 1.53 -11.88
CA GLU A 46 -5.38 2.59 -12.21
C GLU A 46 -3.96 2.09 -11.89
N LEU A 47 -3.52 1.06 -12.60
CA LEU A 47 -2.30 0.31 -12.28
C LEU A 47 -1.02 1.10 -12.52
N ALA A 48 -1.01 2.00 -13.49
CA ALA A 48 0.13 2.89 -13.73
C ALA A 48 0.43 3.77 -12.50
N TYR A 49 -0.61 4.24 -11.82
CA TYR A 49 -0.47 5.00 -10.59
C TYR A 49 0.23 4.20 -9.48
N LEU A 50 -0.05 2.91 -9.40
CA LEU A 50 0.60 2.01 -8.43
C LEU A 50 2.10 1.88 -8.70
N VAL A 51 2.49 1.83 -9.98
CA VAL A 51 3.91 1.80 -10.38
C VAL A 51 4.57 3.14 -10.09
N ASP A 52 3.93 4.24 -10.47
CA ASP A 52 4.49 5.59 -10.33
C ASP A 52 4.68 6.00 -8.86
N THR A 53 3.85 5.50 -7.98
CA THR A 53 3.91 5.79 -6.53
C THR A 53 4.67 4.74 -5.72
N LEU A 54 5.20 3.72 -6.37
CA LEU A 54 6.09 2.75 -5.75
C LEU A 54 7.53 3.30 -5.73
N HIS A 55 8.24 3.08 -4.63
CA HIS A 55 9.65 3.42 -4.54
C HIS A 55 10.43 2.77 -5.69
N PRO A 56 11.39 3.49 -6.34
CA PRO A 56 12.12 2.96 -7.48
C PRO A 56 12.75 1.57 -7.27
N ASP A 57 13.23 1.28 -6.06
CA ASP A 57 13.85 -0.01 -5.73
C ASP A 57 12.87 -1.19 -5.87
N GLY A 58 11.57 -0.93 -5.79
CA GLY A 58 10.52 -1.95 -5.96
C GLY A 58 9.98 -2.08 -7.38
N ARG A 59 10.41 -1.21 -8.30
CA ARG A 59 9.92 -1.18 -9.69
C ARG A 59 10.66 -2.19 -10.55
N ALA A 60 10.30 -3.46 -10.41
CA ALA A 60 10.88 -4.52 -11.23
C ALA A 60 10.31 -4.51 -12.65
N GLU A 61 11.09 -5.02 -13.59
CA GLU A 61 10.63 -5.23 -14.98
C GLU A 61 9.38 -6.12 -14.99
N GLY A 62 8.38 -5.76 -15.80
CA GLY A 62 7.12 -6.49 -15.90
C GLY A 62 6.15 -6.27 -14.74
N LEU A 63 6.43 -5.33 -13.84
CA LEU A 63 5.57 -5.05 -12.67
C LEU A 63 4.14 -4.71 -13.08
N LEU A 64 3.95 -3.88 -14.09
CA LEU A 64 2.61 -3.48 -14.54
C LEU A 64 1.78 -4.69 -14.97
N ALA A 65 2.38 -5.61 -15.73
CA ALA A 65 1.72 -6.84 -16.16
C ALA A 65 1.36 -7.75 -14.98
N ARG A 66 2.26 -7.88 -14.00
CA ARG A 66 1.99 -8.65 -12.78
C ARG A 66 0.88 -8.04 -11.93
N LEU A 67 0.83 -6.72 -11.84
CA LEU A 67 -0.26 -6.05 -11.15
C LEU A 67 -1.60 -6.29 -11.87
N ALA A 68 -1.61 -6.24 -13.19
CA ALA A 68 -2.80 -6.53 -13.98
C ALA A 68 -3.29 -7.97 -13.75
N GLU A 69 -2.39 -8.93 -13.75
CA GLU A 69 -2.74 -10.33 -13.49
C GLU A 69 -3.28 -10.54 -12.08
N SER A 70 -2.59 -10.00 -11.07
CA SER A 70 -3.01 -10.18 -9.67
C SER A 70 -4.29 -9.44 -9.33
N ASN A 71 -4.59 -8.36 -10.02
CA ASN A 71 -5.82 -7.59 -9.80
C ASN A 71 -7.01 -8.08 -10.65
N ALA A 72 -6.76 -8.93 -11.63
CA ALA A 72 -7.81 -9.47 -12.50
C ALA A 72 -8.77 -10.34 -11.69
N GLY A 73 -10.08 -10.07 -11.84
CA GLY A 73 -11.12 -10.81 -11.14
C GLY A 73 -11.23 -10.51 -9.64
N VAL A 74 -10.47 -9.57 -9.13
CA VAL A 74 -10.55 -9.12 -7.73
C VAL A 74 -11.53 -7.95 -7.63
N ARG A 75 -12.51 -8.07 -6.74
CA ARG A 75 -13.40 -6.98 -6.37
C ARG A 75 -13.03 -6.49 -4.98
N TRP A 76 -12.64 -5.23 -4.89
CA TRP A 76 -12.27 -4.61 -3.62
C TRP A 76 -13.52 -4.15 -2.88
N MET A 77 -13.68 -4.61 -1.64
CA MET A 77 -14.93 -4.51 -0.88
C MET A 77 -14.90 -3.44 0.21
N GLY A 78 -13.74 -2.91 0.54
CA GLY A 78 -13.59 -1.86 1.53
C GLY A 78 -12.19 -1.75 2.10
N LEU A 79 -11.87 -0.56 2.58
CA LEU A 79 -10.61 -0.23 3.23
C LEU A 79 -10.89 0.28 4.64
N ARG A 80 -10.20 -0.29 5.62
CA ARG A 80 -10.19 0.19 6.99
C ARG A 80 -8.78 0.58 7.39
N ILE A 81 -8.59 1.83 7.80
CA ILE A 81 -7.32 2.28 8.38
C ILE A 81 -7.31 1.89 9.85
N VAL A 82 -6.34 1.08 10.24
CA VAL A 82 -6.18 0.61 11.63
C VAL A 82 -5.37 1.61 12.45
N GLY A 83 -4.34 2.19 11.85
CA GLY A 83 -3.51 3.18 12.50
C GLY A 83 -2.51 3.81 11.56
N ALA A 84 -1.92 4.90 11.99
CA ALA A 84 -0.85 5.57 11.25
C ALA A 84 0.15 6.17 12.25
N ALA A 85 1.44 6.15 11.87
CA ALA A 85 2.51 6.77 12.64
C ALA A 85 3.36 7.61 11.69
N ARG A 86 3.55 8.89 12.02
CA ARG A 86 4.22 9.86 11.14
C ARG A 86 3.51 9.97 9.78
N GLY A 87 4.21 10.46 8.77
CA GLY A 87 3.67 10.59 7.42
C GLY A 87 2.85 11.84 7.19
N GLY A 88 2.89 12.81 8.10
CA GLY A 88 2.28 14.12 7.92
C GLY A 88 3.09 15.01 7.00
N ALA A 89 2.59 16.23 6.76
CA ALA A 89 3.20 17.19 5.83
C ALA A 89 4.64 17.57 6.18
N GLY A 90 5.03 17.49 7.46
CA GLY A 90 6.37 17.78 7.94
C GLY A 90 7.30 16.57 8.06
N ASP A 91 6.83 15.38 7.74
CA ASP A 91 7.58 14.14 7.89
C ASP A 91 8.15 13.67 6.56
N ASP A 92 9.26 12.92 6.60
CA ASP A 92 9.86 12.29 5.43
C ASP A 92 9.62 10.78 5.40
N THR A 93 9.09 10.23 6.48
CA THR A 93 8.72 8.81 6.59
C THR A 93 7.37 8.68 7.24
N GLY A 94 6.67 7.60 6.94
CA GLY A 94 5.39 7.31 7.55
C GLY A 94 5.06 5.83 7.50
N ILE A 95 4.17 5.43 8.39
CA ILE A 95 3.66 4.07 8.48
C ILE A 95 2.13 4.15 8.52
N VAL A 96 1.49 3.31 7.72
CA VAL A 96 0.03 3.16 7.74
C VAL A 96 -0.30 1.69 7.87
N GLU A 97 -1.08 1.35 8.87
CA GLU A 97 -1.64 0.01 9.05
C GLU A 97 -3.08 0.01 8.57
N PHE A 98 -3.43 -0.97 7.76
CA PHE A 98 -4.75 -1.03 7.15
C PHE A 98 -5.21 -2.48 6.98
N GLU A 99 -6.51 -2.64 6.77
CA GLU A 99 -7.15 -3.87 6.34
C GLU A 99 -7.95 -3.59 5.08
N ALA A 100 -7.66 -4.32 4.01
CA ALA A 100 -8.37 -4.24 2.75
C ALA A 100 -9.14 -5.55 2.53
N ARG A 101 -10.45 -5.44 2.36
CA ARG A 101 -11.31 -6.58 2.07
C ARG A 101 -11.49 -6.73 0.57
N TYR A 102 -11.50 -7.97 0.13
CA TYR A 102 -11.68 -8.29 -1.29
C TYR A 102 -12.47 -9.57 -1.47
N ASP A 103 -13.02 -9.71 -2.66
CA ASP A 103 -13.60 -10.96 -3.17
C ASP A 103 -12.92 -11.27 -4.50
N GLY A 104 -12.24 -12.39 -4.56
CA GLY A 104 -11.43 -12.78 -5.72
C GLY A 104 -11.74 -14.18 -6.20
N PRO A 105 -10.98 -14.68 -7.19
CA PRO A 105 -11.19 -16.02 -7.75
C PRO A 105 -11.13 -17.15 -6.70
N GLY A 106 -10.38 -16.94 -5.61
CA GLY A 106 -10.29 -17.90 -4.49
C GLY A 106 -11.34 -17.68 -3.40
N GLY A 107 -12.29 -16.73 -3.58
CA GLY A 107 -13.30 -16.36 -2.61
C GLY A 107 -12.96 -15.08 -1.85
N PRO A 108 -13.79 -14.72 -0.85
CA PRO A 108 -13.58 -13.52 -0.05
C PRO A 108 -12.37 -13.64 0.86
N GLY A 109 -11.69 -12.52 1.09
CA GLY A 109 -10.54 -12.45 1.97
C GLY A 109 -10.29 -11.04 2.47
N ALA A 110 -9.25 -10.91 3.29
CA ALA A 110 -8.80 -9.62 3.80
C ALA A 110 -7.27 -9.61 3.81
N LEU A 111 -6.71 -8.49 3.36
CA LEU A 111 -5.28 -8.21 3.46
C LEU A 111 -5.09 -7.21 4.59
N ARG A 112 -4.29 -7.58 5.59
CA ARG A 112 -3.86 -6.66 6.64
C ARG A 112 -2.36 -6.43 6.49
N GLU A 113 -1.99 -5.18 6.39
CA GLU A 113 -0.59 -4.79 6.18
C GLU A 113 -0.28 -3.53 6.97
N ARG A 114 0.95 -3.48 7.43
CA ARG A 114 1.55 -2.29 8.00
C ARG A 114 2.61 -1.83 7.01
N SER A 115 2.32 -0.76 6.29
CA SER A 115 3.10 -0.30 5.14
C SER A 115 4.00 0.85 5.50
N ARG A 116 5.19 0.86 4.90
CA ARG A 116 6.14 1.96 5.03
C ARG A 116 6.06 2.87 3.81
N PHE A 117 6.18 4.16 4.08
CA PHE A 117 6.19 5.22 3.08
C PHE A 117 7.37 6.14 3.32
N VAL A 118 7.92 6.70 2.26
CA VAL A 118 8.97 7.72 2.31
C VAL A 118 8.57 8.89 1.42
N ARG A 119 9.04 10.09 1.77
CA ARG A 119 8.88 11.25 0.90
C ARG A 119 10.24 11.57 0.27
N GLN A 120 10.27 11.58 -1.05
CA GLN A 120 11.45 11.91 -1.84
C GLN A 120 11.08 12.98 -2.87
N SER A 121 11.89 14.03 -2.97
CA SER A 121 11.66 15.13 -3.92
C SER A 121 10.24 15.72 -3.80
N GLY A 122 9.73 15.81 -2.58
CA GLY A 122 8.41 16.35 -2.28
C GLY A 122 7.23 15.40 -2.54
N ALA A 123 7.48 14.17 -2.98
CA ALA A 123 6.42 13.19 -3.27
C ALA A 123 6.50 11.98 -2.33
N TRP A 124 5.34 11.55 -1.84
CA TRP A 124 5.23 10.32 -1.07
C TRP A 124 5.30 9.09 -1.96
N LEU A 125 6.06 8.09 -1.54
CA LEU A 125 6.22 6.81 -2.22
C LEU A 125 5.96 5.65 -1.26
N TYR A 126 5.33 4.60 -1.77
CA TYR A 126 5.16 3.34 -1.05
C TYR A 126 6.44 2.51 -1.15
N VAL A 127 6.94 2.05 -0.02
CA VAL A 127 8.18 1.25 0.03
C VAL A 127 7.87 -0.24 0.09
N GLY A 128 6.91 -0.63 0.92
CA GLY A 128 6.55 -2.02 1.11
C GLY A 128 6.06 -2.29 2.53
N PRO A 129 5.68 -3.53 2.81
CA PRO A 129 5.28 -3.89 4.17
C PRO A 129 6.44 -3.70 5.15
N GLU A 130 6.11 -3.17 6.32
CA GLU A 130 7.04 -3.20 7.44
C GLU A 130 7.28 -4.67 7.82
N ALA A 131 8.55 -5.05 7.95
CA ALA A 131 8.86 -6.36 8.49
C ALA A 131 8.13 -6.53 9.82
N ALA A 132 7.43 -7.64 9.96
CA ALA A 132 6.40 -7.90 10.97
C ALA A 132 6.83 -7.61 12.41
N ALA A 133 6.95 -6.35 12.78
CA ALA A 133 7.19 -5.91 14.15
C ALA A 133 6.00 -6.23 15.08
N GLY A 134 4.82 -6.46 14.50
CA GLY A 134 3.62 -6.84 15.24
C GLY A 134 3.47 -8.33 15.52
N ALA A 135 4.27 -9.18 14.86
CA ALA A 135 4.24 -10.63 15.04
C ALA A 135 5.30 -11.14 16.03
N GLY A 136 6.01 -10.23 16.69
CA GLY A 136 7.17 -10.57 17.51
C GLY A 136 8.41 -10.82 16.66
N LEU A 137 9.55 -10.96 17.34
CA LEU A 137 10.79 -11.34 16.66
C LEU A 137 10.64 -12.77 16.11
N PRO A 138 11.20 -13.06 14.91
CA PRO A 138 11.24 -14.42 14.41
C PRO A 138 11.88 -15.34 15.43
N GLY A 139 11.40 -16.57 15.51
CA GLY A 139 12.05 -17.59 16.33
C GLY A 139 13.50 -17.79 15.88
N ARG A 140 14.37 -18.25 16.79
CA ARG A 140 15.79 -18.41 16.49
C ARG A 140 16.06 -19.22 15.22
N ASN A 141 15.21 -20.18 14.92
CA ASN A 141 15.34 -21.07 13.78
C ASN A 141 14.51 -20.65 12.55
N ASP A 142 13.68 -19.61 12.69
CA ASP A 142 12.86 -19.12 11.60
C ASP A 142 13.70 -18.37 10.55
N PRO A 143 13.23 -18.29 9.30
CA PRO A 143 13.88 -17.44 8.31
C PRO A 143 13.95 -16.01 8.80
N CYS A 144 15.11 -15.36 8.60
CA CYS A 144 15.26 -13.97 8.99
C CYS A 144 14.34 -13.09 8.17
N SER A 145 13.65 -12.17 8.83
CA SER A 145 12.73 -11.20 8.19
C SER A 145 13.42 -10.22 7.24
N CYS A 146 14.77 -10.16 7.25
CA CYS A 146 15.52 -9.30 6.33
C CYS A 146 15.58 -9.81 4.88
N GLY A 147 15.06 -11.03 4.63
CA GLY A 147 15.04 -11.62 3.29
C GLY A 147 16.34 -12.28 2.85
N SER A 148 17.32 -12.43 3.75
CA SER A 148 18.62 -13.04 3.43
C SER A 148 18.56 -14.55 3.17
N GLY A 149 17.45 -15.22 3.55
CA GLY A 149 17.31 -16.67 3.51
C GLY A 149 18.02 -17.40 4.67
N ALA A 150 18.79 -16.71 5.48
CA ALA A 150 19.45 -17.26 6.65
C ALA A 150 18.49 -17.35 7.83
N LYS A 151 18.76 -18.28 8.76
CA LYS A 151 18.01 -18.34 10.02
C LYS A 151 18.28 -17.08 10.85
N PHE A 152 17.25 -16.61 11.56
CA PHE A 152 17.34 -15.38 12.36
C PHE A 152 18.55 -15.35 13.29
N LYS A 153 18.83 -16.46 14.01
CA LYS A 153 19.99 -16.58 14.92
C LYS A 153 21.35 -16.42 14.25
N LYS A 154 21.42 -16.64 12.93
CA LYS A 154 22.68 -16.53 12.15
C LYS A 154 22.74 -15.23 11.33
N CYS A 155 21.75 -14.37 11.44
CA CYS A 155 21.63 -13.12 10.70
C CYS A 155 21.42 -11.96 11.67
N CYS A 156 20.22 -11.40 11.72
CA CYS A 156 19.91 -10.23 12.54
C CYS A 156 19.77 -10.54 14.05
N GLY A 157 19.66 -11.80 14.43
CA GLY A 157 19.53 -12.26 15.82
C GLY A 157 20.87 -12.53 16.54
N ARG A 158 22.01 -12.08 16.03
CA ARG A 158 23.32 -12.18 16.67
C ARG A 158 23.47 -11.18 17.80
#